data_0cad91fee5088c6d14c419d280be301f
#
_entry.id   0cad91fee5088c6d14c419d280be301f
#
_cell.length_a   1.000
_cell.length_b   1.000
_cell.length_c   1.000
_cell.angle_alpha   90.00
_cell.angle_beta   90.00
_cell.angle_gamma   90.00
#
_symmetry.space_group_name_H-M   'P 1'
#
loop_
_entity.id
_entity.type
_entity.pdbx_description
1 polymer ?
#
loop_
_entity_poly.entity_id
_entity_poly.type
_entity_poly.pdbx_seq_one_letter_code
_entity_poly.pdbx_strand_id
1 'polypeptide(L)'
;MHVRSDYDTLSHLREQTRGLMYSSPMRNSVSTAVTVKPARSLRGHLEVPGDKSISHRYAILASLAEGTSTIAGYSTGADCLATLDCLRALGVTIEHETANNNTELTVTVHGLGLGVFKPPTRQLDAGNSGTTMRLLAGVLAAHSFETIVTGDASLRRRPMGRVIEPLQRMGAILKSFDGLPPLTIRGARLQG
;
A
#
# COMPACT_ATOMS: atom_id res chain seq x y z
N MET A 1 -1.18 9.69 32.31
CA MET A 1 -1.43 8.24 32.32
C MET A 1 -0.16 7.58 31.79
N HIS A 2 0.62 6.96 32.69
CA HIS A 2 1.89 6.33 32.35
C HIS A 2 1.61 4.88 32.00
N VAL A 3 1.85 4.48 30.78
CA VAL A 3 1.88 3.07 30.41
C VAL A 3 3.34 2.65 30.48
N ARG A 4 3.73 1.92 31.51
CA ARG A 4 4.98 1.15 31.58
C ARG A 4 4.71 -0.18 30.90
N SER A 5 5.51 -0.49 29.91
CA SER A 5 5.61 -1.83 29.32
C SER A 5 6.74 -2.57 30.03
N ASP A 6 6.39 -3.64 30.74
CA ASP A 6 7.33 -4.54 31.42
C ASP A 6 8.05 -5.43 30.39
N TYR A 7 9.26 -5.03 30.01
CA TYR A 7 10.21 -5.86 29.25
C TYR A 7 11.55 -6.00 29.96
N ASP A 8 11.55 -6.14 31.32
CA ASP A 8 12.76 -6.26 32.09
C ASP A 8 12.89 -7.62 32.81
N THR A 9 12.60 -8.75 32.15
CA THR A 9 12.75 -10.05 32.79
C THR A 9 13.58 -11.06 31.97
N LEU A 10 14.55 -10.64 31.18
CA LEU A 10 15.46 -11.55 30.47
C LEU A 10 16.95 -11.17 30.56
N SER A 11 17.36 -10.45 31.61
CA SER A 11 18.76 -10.07 31.81
C SER A 11 19.61 -11.11 32.59
N HIS A 12 19.07 -12.23 33.06
CA HIS A 12 19.79 -13.18 33.90
C HIS A 12 20.24 -14.50 33.25
N LEU A 13 20.21 -14.66 31.93
CA LEU A 13 20.61 -15.90 31.24
C LEU A 13 21.72 -15.72 30.18
N ARG A 14 22.66 -14.79 30.38
CA ARG A 14 23.83 -14.66 29.49
C ARG A 14 25.15 -14.49 30.25
N GLU A 15 25.44 -15.41 31.15
CA GLU A 15 26.82 -15.62 31.64
C GLU A 15 27.15 -17.09 31.55
N GLN A 16 27.60 -17.56 30.40
CA GLN A 16 28.48 -18.72 30.17
C GLN A 16 28.55 -19.08 28.68
N THR A 17 29.33 -18.36 27.92
CA THR A 17 30.18 -18.93 26.86
C THR A 17 31.20 -17.87 26.44
N ARG A 18 32.40 -18.00 26.96
CA ARG A 18 33.60 -17.33 26.45
C ARG A 18 34.04 -18.01 25.15
N GLY A 19 34.28 -17.20 24.14
CA GLY A 19 35.16 -17.54 23.04
C GLY A 19 34.55 -17.41 21.67
N LEU A 20 34.62 -16.21 21.06
CA LEU A 20 35.14 -15.96 19.73
C LEU A 20 34.80 -14.48 19.36
N MET A 21 35.86 -13.70 19.22
CA MET A 21 35.77 -12.30 18.82
C MET A 21 35.18 -12.20 17.39
N TYR A 22 34.04 -11.54 17.27
CA TYR A 22 33.62 -10.88 16.05
C TYR A 22 33.10 -9.50 16.48
N SER A 23 33.92 -8.47 16.23
CA SER A 23 33.52 -7.09 16.49
C SER A 23 32.52 -6.63 15.41
N SER A 24 31.25 -6.80 15.71
CA SER A 24 30.21 -6.08 14.97
C SER A 24 30.12 -4.66 15.51
N PRO A 25 30.03 -3.62 14.65
CA PRO A 25 29.85 -2.26 15.12
C PRO A 25 28.53 -2.16 15.88
N MET A 26 28.60 -1.66 17.12
CA MET A 26 27.44 -1.32 17.93
C MET A 26 26.52 -0.38 17.12
N ARG A 27 25.35 -0.85 16.74
CA ARG A 27 24.28 0.03 16.32
C ARG A 27 23.82 0.78 17.56
N ASN A 28 24.18 2.05 17.67
CA ASN A 28 23.55 2.96 18.61
C ASN A 28 22.04 2.94 18.35
N SER A 29 21.29 2.26 19.21
CA SER A 29 19.83 2.39 19.23
C SER A 29 19.51 3.79 19.73
N VAL A 30 19.36 4.75 18.83
CA VAL A 30 18.79 6.04 19.16
C VAL A 30 17.37 5.77 19.63
N SER A 31 17.12 6.00 20.91
CA SER A 31 15.76 5.95 21.45
C SER A 31 14.92 6.97 20.70
N THR A 32 13.93 6.51 19.94
CA THR A 32 12.98 7.35 19.20
C THR A 32 11.79 7.79 20.05
N ALA A 33 11.94 7.79 21.37
CA ALA A 33 10.91 8.25 22.26
C ALA A 33 10.78 9.79 22.17
N VAL A 34 9.58 10.27 21.80
CA VAL A 34 9.24 11.67 21.78
C VAL A 34 8.32 11.97 22.97
N THR A 35 8.73 12.93 23.80
CA THR A 35 7.90 13.40 24.92
C THR A 35 7.11 14.62 24.47
N VAL A 36 5.78 14.50 24.45
CA VAL A 36 4.88 15.62 24.14
C VAL A 36 4.39 16.24 25.44
N LYS A 37 4.61 17.56 25.59
CA LYS A 37 4.11 18.34 26.73
C LYS A 37 2.87 19.14 26.33
N PRO A 38 1.89 19.32 27.24
CA PRO A 38 0.76 20.19 26.96
C PRO A 38 1.20 21.61 26.62
N ALA A 39 0.62 22.19 25.57
CA ALA A 39 0.82 23.58 25.21
C ALA A 39 -0.46 24.39 25.47
N ARG A 40 -0.31 25.65 25.92
CA ARG A 40 -1.46 26.54 26.17
C ARG A 40 -2.04 27.12 24.88
N SER A 41 -1.22 27.30 23.85
CA SER A 41 -1.66 27.68 22.51
C SER A 41 -0.68 27.14 21.47
N LEU A 42 -1.19 26.81 20.28
CA LEU A 42 -0.40 26.43 19.12
C LEU A 42 -0.70 27.42 18.01
N ARG A 43 0.32 28.03 17.45
CA ARG A 43 0.25 28.91 16.27
C ARG A 43 1.44 28.59 15.36
N GLY A 44 1.18 28.46 14.07
CA GLY A 44 2.22 28.19 13.11
C GLY A 44 1.64 27.86 11.75
N HIS A 45 2.51 27.71 10.77
CA HIS A 45 2.21 27.19 9.45
C HIS A 45 2.82 25.80 9.34
N LEU A 46 2.04 24.85 8.82
CA LEU A 46 2.47 23.49 8.64
C LEU A 46 2.11 23.03 7.22
N GLU A 47 3.12 22.58 6.49
CA GLU A 47 2.90 21.85 5.25
C GLU A 47 2.76 20.38 5.57
N VAL A 48 1.69 19.75 5.05
CA VAL A 48 1.42 18.33 5.24
C VAL A 48 1.71 17.56 3.97
N PRO A 49 2.18 16.30 4.06
CA PRO A 49 2.31 15.43 2.89
C PRO A 49 0.97 15.22 2.18
N GLY A 50 1.00 14.83 0.92
CA GLY A 50 -0.19 14.49 0.16
C GLY A 50 -1.06 13.43 0.84
N ASP A 51 -2.39 13.59 0.73
CA ASP A 51 -3.35 12.66 1.32
C ASP A 51 -3.24 11.27 0.69
N LYS A 52 -3.13 10.26 1.53
CA LYS A 52 -3.01 8.85 1.14
C LYS A 52 -4.20 8.39 0.29
N SER A 53 -5.41 8.69 0.75
CA SER A 53 -6.64 8.20 0.12
C SER A 53 -6.90 8.85 -1.23
N ILE A 54 -6.58 10.14 -1.35
CA ILE A 54 -6.65 10.89 -2.61
C ILE A 54 -5.61 10.34 -3.58
N SER A 55 -4.37 10.12 -3.13
CA SER A 55 -3.29 9.58 -3.97
C SER A 55 -3.66 8.25 -4.62
N HIS A 56 -4.15 7.28 -3.84
CA HIS A 56 -4.62 6.00 -4.39
C HIS A 56 -5.67 6.19 -5.48
N ARG A 57 -6.71 6.99 -5.19
CA ARG A 57 -7.84 7.17 -6.10
C ARG A 57 -7.44 7.90 -7.37
N TYR A 58 -6.64 8.96 -7.25
CA TYR A 58 -6.21 9.74 -8.40
C TYR A 58 -5.33 8.93 -9.33
N ALA A 59 -4.40 8.12 -8.81
CA ALA A 59 -3.59 7.24 -9.65
C ALA A 59 -4.46 6.23 -10.42
N ILE A 60 -5.45 5.62 -9.77
CA ILE A 60 -6.36 4.67 -10.41
C ILE A 60 -7.23 5.36 -11.45
N LEU A 61 -7.85 6.50 -11.12
CA LEU A 61 -8.71 7.24 -12.05
C LEU A 61 -7.92 7.76 -13.24
N ALA A 62 -6.71 8.30 -13.01
CA ALA A 62 -5.82 8.74 -14.08
C ALA A 62 -5.43 7.60 -15.02
N SER A 63 -5.26 6.37 -14.48
CA SER A 63 -4.94 5.18 -15.28
C SER A 63 -6.10 4.71 -16.15
N LEU A 64 -7.34 4.97 -15.71
CA LEU A 64 -8.59 4.65 -16.43
C LEU A 64 -9.04 5.77 -17.38
N ALA A 65 -8.47 6.95 -17.25
CA ALA A 65 -8.73 8.05 -18.17
C ALA A 65 -7.94 7.86 -19.48
N GLU A 66 -8.32 8.59 -20.51
CA GLU A 66 -7.52 8.73 -21.73
C GLU A 66 -6.58 9.94 -21.61
N GLY A 67 -5.37 9.81 -22.14
CA GLY A 67 -4.37 10.89 -22.15
C GLY A 67 -3.50 10.94 -20.90
N THR A 68 -2.89 12.09 -20.64
CA THR A 68 -1.89 12.26 -19.59
C THR A 68 -2.44 13.09 -18.44
N SER A 69 -2.25 12.59 -17.22
CA SER A 69 -2.63 13.27 -15.98
C SER A 69 -1.41 13.48 -15.10
N THR A 70 -1.26 14.66 -14.52
CA THR A 70 -0.20 14.97 -13.54
C THR A 70 -0.80 15.16 -12.16
N ILE A 71 -0.28 14.46 -11.17
CA ILE A 71 -0.71 14.49 -9.77
C ILE A 71 0.43 15.06 -8.94
N ALA A 72 0.32 16.33 -8.54
CA ALA A 72 1.27 16.95 -7.63
C ALA A 72 0.94 16.60 -6.17
N GLY A 73 1.94 16.53 -5.31
CA GLY A 73 1.77 16.19 -3.90
C GLY A 73 1.28 14.77 -3.68
N TYR A 74 1.67 13.83 -4.52
CA TYR A 74 1.35 12.40 -4.33
C TYR A 74 2.04 11.86 -3.08
N SER A 75 1.32 11.10 -2.27
CA SER A 75 1.86 10.53 -1.03
C SER A 75 3.02 9.56 -1.29
N THR A 76 4.15 9.77 -0.62
CA THR A 76 5.34 8.92 -0.71
C THR A 76 5.25 7.64 0.14
N GLY A 77 4.13 7.43 0.84
CA GLY A 77 3.91 6.25 1.67
C GLY A 77 3.92 4.94 0.85
N ALA A 78 4.51 3.89 1.42
CA ALA A 78 4.67 2.58 0.76
C ALA A 78 3.36 2.02 0.18
N ASP A 79 2.23 2.27 0.83
CA ASP A 79 0.90 1.86 0.35
C ASP A 79 0.55 2.51 -0.99
N CYS A 80 0.84 3.82 -1.14
CA CYS A 80 0.58 4.56 -2.38
C CYS A 80 1.51 4.14 -3.50
N LEU A 81 2.78 3.88 -3.17
CA LEU A 81 3.75 3.36 -4.14
C LEU A 81 3.35 1.97 -4.64
N ALA A 82 2.86 1.09 -3.76
CA ALA A 82 2.33 -0.21 -4.16
C ALA A 82 1.17 -0.11 -5.17
N THR A 83 0.34 0.94 -5.09
CA THR A 83 -0.69 1.19 -6.12
C THR A 83 -0.06 1.51 -7.47
N LEU A 84 0.95 2.38 -7.51
CA LEU A 84 1.63 2.70 -8.77
C LEU A 84 2.27 1.45 -9.39
N ASP A 85 2.89 0.61 -8.58
CA ASP A 85 3.56 -0.61 -9.04
C ASP A 85 2.57 -1.65 -9.59
N CYS A 86 1.40 -1.78 -8.95
CA CYS A 86 0.31 -2.61 -9.47
C CYS A 86 -0.22 -2.07 -10.81
N LEU A 87 -0.40 -0.76 -10.93
CA LEU A 87 -0.86 -0.14 -12.18
C LEU A 87 0.17 -0.27 -13.31
N ARG A 88 1.46 -0.13 -13.02
CA ARG A 88 2.55 -0.41 -13.98
C ARG A 88 2.51 -1.86 -14.46
N ALA A 89 2.30 -2.81 -13.55
CA ALA A 89 2.19 -4.22 -13.89
C ALA A 89 0.96 -4.52 -14.78
N LEU A 90 -0.07 -3.67 -14.73
CA LEU A 90 -1.24 -3.71 -15.60
C LEU A 90 -1.04 -2.97 -16.94
N GLY A 91 0.18 -2.50 -17.22
CA GLY A 91 0.57 -1.88 -18.48
C GLY A 91 0.46 -0.37 -18.53
N VAL A 92 0.16 0.30 -17.41
CA VAL A 92 0.11 1.77 -17.35
C VAL A 92 1.52 2.34 -17.30
N THR A 93 1.83 3.30 -18.15
CA THR A 93 3.08 4.07 -18.06
C THR A 93 2.94 5.14 -16.99
N ILE A 94 3.78 5.06 -15.98
CA ILE A 94 3.78 5.99 -14.85
C ILE A 94 5.19 6.46 -14.56
N GLU A 95 5.40 7.76 -14.69
CA GLU A 95 6.64 8.46 -14.34
C GLU A 95 6.45 9.17 -13.00
N HIS A 96 7.52 9.41 -12.28
CA HIS A 96 7.46 10.20 -11.06
C HIS A 96 8.75 10.97 -10.85
N GLU A 97 8.61 12.16 -10.30
CA GLU A 97 9.69 13.04 -9.90
C GLU A 97 9.53 13.41 -8.43
N THR A 98 10.61 13.36 -7.69
CA THR A 98 10.63 13.76 -6.28
C THR A 98 11.14 15.19 -6.19
N ALA A 99 10.43 16.06 -5.48
CA ALA A 99 10.90 17.40 -5.19
C ALA A 99 12.20 17.37 -4.35
N ASN A 100 12.99 18.43 -4.43
CA ASN A 100 14.35 18.52 -3.84
C ASN A 100 14.45 18.20 -2.34
N ASN A 101 13.35 18.22 -1.61
CA ASN A 101 13.29 17.93 -0.17
C ASN A 101 12.78 16.51 0.17
N ASN A 102 12.57 15.64 -0.82
CA ASN A 102 12.06 14.26 -0.67
C ASN A 102 10.67 14.14 0.01
N THR A 103 9.96 15.24 0.19
CA THR A 103 8.66 15.24 0.88
C THR A 103 7.46 15.18 -0.05
N GLU A 104 7.64 15.59 -1.30
CA GLU A 104 6.58 15.62 -2.31
C GLU A 104 6.97 14.83 -3.55
N LEU A 105 6.01 14.08 -4.06
CA LEU A 105 6.13 13.30 -5.28
C LEU A 105 5.14 13.87 -6.31
N THR A 106 5.64 14.19 -7.49
CA THR A 106 4.80 14.47 -8.65
C THR A 106 4.75 13.22 -9.53
N VAL A 107 3.55 12.74 -9.80
CA VAL A 107 3.32 11.52 -10.59
C VAL A 107 2.63 11.88 -11.88
N THR A 108 3.22 11.45 -13.00
CA THR A 108 2.62 11.57 -14.34
C THR A 108 2.12 10.21 -14.79
N VAL A 109 0.83 10.11 -15.08
CA VAL A 109 0.15 8.88 -15.49
C VAL A 109 -0.33 9.02 -16.93
N HIS A 110 0.11 8.12 -17.81
CA HIS A 110 -0.39 7.98 -19.17
C HIS A 110 -1.53 6.96 -19.16
N GLY A 111 -2.75 7.47 -19.04
CA GLY A 111 -3.93 6.64 -18.89
C GLY A 111 -4.27 5.88 -20.18
N LEU A 112 -4.78 4.67 -20.02
CA LEU A 112 -5.06 3.75 -21.11
C LEU A 112 -6.52 3.81 -21.61
N GLY A 113 -7.40 4.39 -20.81
CA GLY A 113 -8.85 4.32 -21.02
C GLY A 113 -9.50 3.15 -20.26
N LEU A 114 -10.83 3.13 -20.29
CA LEU A 114 -11.62 2.09 -19.62
C LEU A 114 -11.47 0.73 -20.29
N GLY A 115 -11.24 -0.32 -19.51
CA GLY A 115 -11.22 -1.70 -20.00
C GLY A 115 -9.98 -2.10 -20.81
N VAL A 116 -8.91 -1.28 -20.81
CA VAL A 116 -7.72 -1.48 -21.67
C VAL A 116 -6.51 -1.99 -20.91
N PHE A 117 -6.61 -2.27 -19.61
CA PHE A 117 -5.51 -2.85 -18.85
C PHE A 117 -5.09 -4.19 -19.42
N LYS A 118 -3.78 -4.47 -19.34
CA LYS A 118 -3.17 -5.70 -19.82
C LYS A 118 -3.10 -6.74 -18.71
N PRO A 119 -3.25 -8.03 -19.01
CA PRO A 119 -3.02 -9.09 -18.02
C PRO A 119 -1.58 -8.99 -17.50
N PRO A 120 -1.38 -8.96 -16.18
CA PRO A 120 -0.05 -8.87 -15.61
C PRO A 120 0.69 -10.20 -15.76
N THR A 121 2.00 -10.15 -15.93
CA THR A 121 2.86 -11.35 -16.07
C THR A 121 3.17 -12.03 -14.73
N ARG A 122 2.84 -11.37 -13.62
CA ARG A 122 3.05 -11.85 -12.24
C ARG A 122 1.88 -11.44 -11.37
N GLN A 123 1.80 -12.02 -10.18
CA GLN A 123 0.86 -11.57 -9.16
C GLN A 123 1.08 -10.10 -8.83
N LEU A 124 0.00 -9.35 -8.64
CA LEU A 124 0.03 -7.97 -8.17
C LEU A 124 0.28 -7.97 -6.66
N ASP A 125 1.35 -7.32 -6.24
CA ASP A 125 1.70 -7.18 -4.84
C ASP A 125 1.23 -5.82 -4.30
N ALA A 126 0.21 -5.84 -3.46
CA ALA A 126 -0.30 -4.64 -2.79
C ALA A 126 0.49 -4.27 -1.52
N GLY A 127 1.57 -5.00 -1.20
CA GLY A 127 2.36 -4.79 0.01
C GLY A 127 1.49 -4.91 1.27
N ASN A 128 1.46 -3.89 2.12
CA ASN A 128 0.56 -3.80 3.28
C ASN A 128 -0.75 -3.05 2.96
N SER A 129 -0.97 -2.62 1.72
CA SER A 129 -2.07 -1.73 1.36
C SER A 129 -3.40 -2.45 1.13
N GLY A 130 -4.24 -2.50 2.15
CA GLY A 130 -5.63 -2.94 1.99
C GLY A 130 -6.45 -2.05 1.06
N THR A 131 -6.09 -0.77 0.93
CA THR A 131 -6.73 0.18 0.02
C THR A 131 -6.43 -0.19 -1.43
N THR A 132 -5.16 -0.40 -1.77
CA THR A 132 -4.73 -0.86 -3.10
C THR A 132 -5.50 -2.11 -3.51
N MET A 133 -5.47 -3.16 -2.66
CA MET A 133 -6.13 -4.43 -2.96
C MET A 133 -7.62 -4.26 -3.20
N ARG A 134 -8.34 -3.53 -2.35
CA ARG A 134 -9.79 -3.37 -2.46
C ARG A 134 -10.21 -2.51 -3.65
N LEU A 135 -9.50 -1.42 -3.92
CA LEU A 135 -9.83 -0.56 -5.06
C LEU A 135 -9.50 -1.27 -6.38
N LEU A 136 -8.35 -1.91 -6.48
CA LEU A 136 -7.98 -2.66 -7.69
C LEU A 136 -8.89 -3.88 -7.91
N ALA A 137 -9.40 -4.53 -6.86
CA ALA A 137 -10.36 -5.60 -7.02
C ALA A 137 -11.62 -5.14 -7.80
N GLY A 138 -12.12 -3.93 -7.50
CA GLY A 138 -13.23 -3.34 -8.23
C GLY A 138 -12.90 -3.06 -9.70
N VAL A 139 -11.73 -2.51 -9.96
CA VAL A 139 -11.26 -2.23 -11.34
C VAL A 139 -11.07 -3.52 -12.13
N LEU A 140 -10.37 -4.51 -11.56
CA LEU A 140 -10.04 -5.78 -12.19
C LEU A 140 -11.30 -6.62 -12.45
N ALA A 141 -12.33 -6.48 -11.63
CA ALA A 141 -13.61 -7.15 -11.81
C ALA A 141 -14.32 -6.80 -13.12
N ALA A 142 -13.95 -5.69 -13.77
CA ALA A 142 -14.46 -5.29 -15.09
C ALA A 142 -13.58 -5.75 -16.27
N HIS A 143 -12.47 -6.49 -16.02
CA HIS A 143 -11.56 -6.96 -17.06
C HIS A 143 -11.69 -8.47 -17.26
N SER A 144 -11.65 -8.94 -18.51
CA SER A 144 -11.91 -10.35 -18.86
C SER A 144 -10.77 -11.32 -18.54
N PHE A 145 -9.57 -10.82 -18.18
CA PHE A 145 -8.43 -11.67 -17.80
C PHE A 145 -8.44 -12.04 -16.31
N GLU A 146 -7.73 -13.09 -15.98
CA GLU A 146 -7.55 -13.50 -14.59
C GLU A 146 -6.31 -12.83 -13.98
N THR A 147 -6.44 -12.36 -12.74
CA THR A 147 -5.38 -11.68 -12.00
C THR A 147 -5.35 -12.16 -10.56
N ILE A 148 -4.15 -12.36 -10.02
CA ILE A 148 -3.97 -12.65 -8.59
C ILE A 148 -3.44 -11.40 -7.90
N VAL A 149 -4.11 -10.96 -6.83
CA VAL A 149 -3.68 -9.84 -5.99
C VAL A 149 -3.31 -10.37 -4.61
N THR A 150 -2.09 -10.14 -4.21
CA THR A 150 -1.53 -10.57 -2.92
C THR A 150 -0.96 -9.38 -2.15
N GLY A 151 -0.28 -9.66 -1.05
CA GLY A 151 0.44 -8.69 -0.24
C GLY A 151 1.25 -9.34 0.86
N ASP A 152 1.72 -8.56 1.81
CA ASP A 152 2.52 -9.05 2.92
C ASP A 152 1.73 -9.94 3.90
N ALA A 153 2.44 -10.49 4.89
CA ALA A 153 1.84 -11.37 5.89
C ALA A 153 0.72 -10.69 6.71
N SER A 154 0.80 -9.37 6.90
CA SER A 154 -0.25 -8.61 7.60
C SER A 154 -1.49 -8.44 6.72
N LEU A 155 -1.33 -8.06 5.46
CA LEU A 155 -2.43 -7.90 4.52
C LEU A 155 -3.15 -9.23 4.28
N ARG A 156 -2.42 -10.33 4.17
CA ARG A 156 -2.98 -11.67 3.96
C ARG A 156 -3.87 -12.18 5.10
N ARG A 157 -3.86 -11.53 6.26
CA ARG A 157 -4.77 -11.84 7.38
C ARG A 157 -6.00 -10.94 7.44
N ARG A 158 -6.13 -9.98 6.52
CA ARG A 158 -7.26 -9.03 6.54
C ARG A 158 -8.44 -9.58 5.73
N PRO A 159 -9.66 -9.61 6.29
CA PRO A 159 -10.84 -10.09 5.58
C PRO A 159 -11.20 -9.17 4.41
N MET A 160 -11.54 -9.78 3.27
CA MET A 160 -11.91 -9.11 2.02
C MET A 160 -13.37 -9.34 1.62
N GLY A 161 -14.18 -9.97 2.46
CA GLY A 161 -15.60 -10.27 2.19
C GLY A 161 -16.39 -9.04 1.75
N ARG A 162 -16.12 -7.87 2.36
CA ARG A 162 -16.78 -6.59 2.00
C ARG A 162 -16.59 -6.17 0.53
N VAL A 163 -15.61 -6.71 -0.16
CA VAL A 163 -15.34 -6.45 -1.58
C VAL A 163 -15.73 -7.65 -2.42
N ILE A 164 -15.44 -8.85 -1.96
CA ILE A 164 -15.71 -10.10 -2.68
C ILE A 164 -17.22 -10.25 -2.94
N GLU A 165 -18.04 -10.17 -1.89
CA GLU A 165 -19.48 -10.41 -2.00
C GLU A 165 -20.20 -9.45 -2.97
N PRO A 166 -20.01 -8.13 -2.90
CA PRO A 166 -20.65 -7.22 -3.86
C PRO A 166 -20.21 -7.47 -5.29
N LEU A 167 -18.91 -7.67 -5.54
CA LEU A 167 -18.41 -7.91 -6.89
C LEU A 167 -18.89 -9.23 -7.48
N GLN A 168 -19.04 -10.29 -6.67
CA GLN A 168 -19.65 -11.54 -7.09
C GLN A 168 -21.12 -11.37 -7.43
N ARG A 169 -21.87 -10.59 -6.66
CA ARG A 169 -23.26 -10.24 -6.98
C ARG A 169 -23.39 -9.50 -8.30
N MET A 170 -22.40 -8.68 -8.65
CA MET A 170 -22.34 -7.98 -9.93
C MET A 170 -21.89 -8.87 -11.11
N GLY A 171 -21.53 -10.13 -10.84
CA GLY A 171 -21.18 -11.11 -11.87
C GLY A 171 -19.68 -11.39 -12.03
N ALA A 172 -18.80 -10.73 -11.27
CA ALA A 172 -17.37 -11.05 -11.29
C ALA A 172 -17.07 -12.39 -10.58
N ILE A 173 -16.01 -13.05 -11.00
CA ILE A 173 -15.55 -14.30 -10.37
C ILE A 173 -14.36 -13.97 -9.47
N LEU A 174 -14.58 -14.01 -8.16
CA LEU A 174 -13.52 -13.85 -7.16
C LEU A 174 -13.36 -15.14 -6.36
N LYS A 175 -12.11 -15.58 -6.21
CA LYS A 175 -11.76 -16.74 -5.38
C LYS A 175 -10.77 -16.29 -4.30
N SER A 176 -10.94 -16.83 -3.11
CA SER A 176 -10.07 -16.60 -1.94
C SER A 176 -10.18 -17.81 -1.02
N PHE A 177 -9.24 -17.98 -0.11
CA PHE A 177 -9.37 -18.96 0.96
C PHE A 177 -9.92 -18.23 2.21
N ASP A 178 -11.09 -18.66 2.70
CA ASP A 178 -11.79 -18.05 3.85
C ASP A 178 -11.97 -16.52 3.77
N GLY A 179 -12.19 -15.99 2.57
CA GLY A 179 -12.32 -14.56 2.38
C GLY A 179 -11.03 -13.75 2.60
N LEU A 180 -9.87 -14.42 2.66
CA LEU A 180 -8.55 -13.83 2.87
C LEU A 180 -7.73 -13.80 1.56
N PRO A 181 -6.79 -12.84 1.40
CA PRO A 181 -5.83 -12.83 0.30
C PRO A 181 -4.89 -14.06 0.33
N PRO A 182 -4.38 -14.49 -0.86
CA PRO A 182 -4.50 -13.82 -2.15
C PRO A 182 -5.90 -13.92 -2.76
N LEU A 183 -6.28 -12.88 -3.52
CA LEU A 183 -7.52 -12.87 -4.29
C LEU A 183 -7.23 -13.23 -5.74
N THR A 184 -7.88 -14.26 -6.26
CA THR A 184 -7.93 -14.51 -7.70
C THR A 184 -9.18 -13.86 -8.26
N ILE A 185 -9.02 -12.95 -9.20
CA ILE A 185 -10.08 -12.13 -9.77
C ILE A 185 -10.12 -12.36 -11.27
N ARG A 186 -11.26 -12.79 -11.76
CA ARG A 186 -11.60 -12.85 -13.16
C ARG A 186 -12.84 -12.00 -13.38
N GLY A 187 -12.68 -10.93 -14.11
CA GLY A 187 -13.77 -10.00 -14.35
C GLY A 187 -14.77 -10.52 -15.37
N ALA A 188 -15.90 -9.85 -15.39
CA ALA A 188 -17.00 -10.10 -16.29
C ALA A 188 -17.67 -8.76 -16.67
N ARG A 189 -18.68 -8.81 -17.55
CA ARG A 189 -19.56 -7.68 -17.74
C ARG A 189 -20.39 -7.51 -16.47
N LEU A 190 -20.00 -6.54 -15.64
CA LEU A 190 -20.68 -6.26 -14.38
C LEU A 190 -22.10 -5.80 -14.62
N GLN A 191 -23.02 -6.24 -13.75
CA GLN A 191 -24.43 -5.82 -13.72
C GLN A 191 -24.69 -5.11 -12.40
N GLY A 192 -25.48 -4.03 -12.42
CA GLY A 192 -25.93 -3.30 -11.24
C GLY A 192 -27.17 -3.89 -10.59
#